data_ed0dd971683340413cace625f717a06e
#
_entry.id   ed0dd971683340413cace625f717a06e
#
_cell.length_a   1.000
_cell.length_b   1.000
_cell.length_c   1.000
_cell.angle_alpha   90.00
_cell.angle_beta   90.00
_cell.angle_gamma   90.00
#
_symmetry.space_group_name_H-M   'P 1'
#
loop_
_entity.id
_entity.type
_entity.pdbx_description
1 polymer ?
#
loop_
_entity_poly.entity_id
_entity_poly.type
_entity_poly.pdbx_seq_one_letter_code
_entity_poly.pdbx_strand_id
1 'polypeptide(L)'
;MFPKQDDDVYMPLEMLEASIILEEIPPADICTLGVDVARFAEDDTVIARNMNKKITLEKIRHGQDLMKTVGDVVVECRNIKEKFKYKKTIYVIIDDTGLGGGVTDRLNELKSEGKLSGVVIVPVNFSAAVPDKKAAEKYHDITSYAWSILRDMLEEKEAVLPNDTELIAQLSARKYDLSSSGKIRLESKKAMKERIGESPDRADAVVLSCYRNKIKPISVPGSDVGTKDSYWR
;
A
#
# COMPACT_ATOMS: atom_id res chain seq x y z
N MET A 1 28.54 -4.41 -18.57
CA MET A 1 28.34 -5.62 -17.76
C MET A 1 27.34 -5.21 -16.70
N PHE A 2 26.09 -5.65 -16.78
CA PHE A 2 25.09 -5.36 -15.77
C PHE A 2 25.47 -6.08 -14.48
N PRO A 3 25.33 -5.47 -13.28
CA PRO A 3 25.58 -6.17 -12.03
C PRO A 3 24.72 -7.43 -11.99
N LYS A 4 25.32 -8.56 -11.57
CA LYS A 4 24.53 -9.75 -11.26
C LYS A 4 23.52 -9.35 -10.19
N GLN A 5 22.24 -9.61 -10.46
CA GLN A 5 21.18 -9.44 -9.49
C GLN A 5 21.51 -10.32 -8.27
N ASP A 6 21.46 -9.73 -7.08
CA ASP A 6 21.66 -10.51 -5.84
C ASP A 6 20.53 -11.55 -5.75
N ASP A 7 20.87 -12.79 -5.49
CA ASP A 7 19.91 -13.92 -5.44
C ASP A 7 18.87 -13.79 -4.31
N ASP A 8 19.05 -12.79 -3.42
CA ASP A 8 18.19 -12.52 -2.25
C ASP A 8 17.24 -11.33 -2.43
N VAL A 9 17.11 -10.78 -3.64
CA VAL A 9 16.18 -9.70 -3.95
C VAL A 9 14.75 -10.23 -4.04
N TYR A 10 13.80 -9.54 -3.37
CA TYR A 10 12.42 -10.02 -3.30
C TYR A 10 11.64 -9.83 -4.60
N MET A 11 11.82 -8.71 -5.30
CA MET A 11 11.21 -8.42 -6.61
C MET A 11 12.29 -8.16 -7.65
N PRO A 12 12.51 -9.09 -8.61
CA PRO A 12 13.48 -8.90 -9.68
C PRO A 12 13.17 -7.69 -10.56
N LEU A 13 14.21 -6.97 -10.99
CA LEU A 13 14.07 -5.76 -11.82
C LEU A 13 13.29 -6.06 -13.12
N GLU A 14 13.53 -7.19 -13.76
CA GLU A 14 12.83 -7.61 -14.99
C GLU A 14 11.31 -7.70 -14.80
N MET A 15 10.85 -8.19 -13.63
CA MET A 15 9.42 -8.24 -13.29
C MET A 15 8.83 -6.83 -13.19
N LEU A 16 9.56 -5.91 -12.54
CA LEU A 16 9.13 -4.52 -12.36
C LEU A 16 9.07 -3.78 -13.70
N GLU A 17 10.10 -3.91 -14.54
CA GLU A 17 10.14 -3.30 -15.87
C GLU A 17 9.02 -3.83 -16.77
N ALA A 18 8.77 -5.13 -16.74
CA ALA A 18 7.67 -5.74 -17.49
C ALA A 18 6.31 -5.18 -17.08
N SER A 19 6.12 -4.82 -15.81
CA SER A 19 4.86 -4.26 -15.31
C SER A 19 4.61 -2.80 -15.73
N ILE A 20 5.67 -2.03 -16.02
CA ILE A 20 5.55 -0.63 -16.48
C ILE A 20 4.97 -0.56 -17.90
N ILE A 21 5.36 -1.51 -18.76
CA ILE A 21 4.98 -1.54 -20.17
C ILE A 21 3.74 -2.39 -20.47
N LEU A 22 3.09 -2.91 -19.43
CA LEU A 22 1.91 -3.74 -19.57
C LEU A 22 0.74 -2.91 -20.11
N GLU A 23 0.25 -3.24 -21.29
CA GLU A 23 -0.82 -2.50 -21.98
C GLU A 23 -2.21 -2.95 -21.53
N GLU A 24 -2.39 -4.25 -21.32
CA GLU A 24 -3.66 -4.86 -20.95
C GLU A 24 -3.58 -5.52 -19.58
N ILE A 25 -4.53 -5.20 -18.72
CA ILE A 25 -4.72 -5.84 -17.41
C ILE A 25 -6.16 -6.28 -17.27
N PRO A 26 -6.43 -7.35 -16.52
CA PRO A 26 -7.78 -7.77 -16.23
C PRO A 26 -8.61 -6.64 -15.62
N PRO A 27 -9.85 -6.41 -16.08
CA PRO A 27 -10.68 -5.36 -15.55
C PRO A 27 -10.94 -5.58 -14.06
N ALA A 28 -10.83 -4.51 -13.29
CA ALA A 28 -11.13 -4.51 -11.89
C ALA A 28 -11.88 -3.22 -11.55
N ASP A 29 -12.85 -3.30 -10.65
CA ASP A 29 -13.61 -2.13 -10.21
C ASP A 29 -13.25 -1.83 -8.76
N ILE A 30 -12.04 -1.34 -8.58
CA ILE A 30 -11.47 -1.09 -7.27
C ILE A 30 -10.70 0.23 -7.28
N CYS A 31 -10.78 0.95 -6.16
CA CYS A 31 -9.96 2.12 -5.92
C CYS A 31 -9.45 2.10 -4.48
N THR A 32 -8.14 2.07 -4.33
CA THR A 32 -7.46 2.12 -3.04
C THR A 32 -6.41 3.23 -3.04
N LEU A 33 -6.24 3.88 -1.89
CA LEU A 33 -5.10 4.75 -1.59
C LEU A 33 -4.22 4.06 -0.55
N GLY A 34 -2.95 3.91 -0.84
CA GLY A 34 -1.94 3.51 0.13
C GLY A 34 -1.21 4.74 0.65
N VAL A 35 -1.13 4.89 1.95
CA VAL A 35 -0.55 6.07 2.60
C VAL A 35 0.56 5.63 3.54
N ASP A 36 1.81 5.91 3.15
CA ASP A 36 2.97 5.82 4.04
C ASP A 36 3.21 7.19 4.67
N VAL A 37 3.22 7.26 6.01
CA VAL A 37 3.21 8.51 6.76
C VAL A 37 4.55 8.75 7.43
N ALA A 38 5.24 9.81 7.02
CA ALA A 38 6.43 10.34 7.70
C ALA A 38 6.15 11.70 8.34
N ARG A 39 6.97 12.08 9.33
CA ARG A 39 6.89 13.39 10.02
C ARG A 39 8.28 13.93 10.32
N PHE A 40 8.56 15.16 9.86
CA PHE A 40 9.71 15.98 10.25
C PHE A 40 11.08 15.28 10.22
N ALA A 41 11.29 14.33 9.36
CA ALA A 41 12.54 13.60 9.26
C ALA A 41 12.99 13.51 7.80
N GLU A 42 13.94 12.66 7.56
CA GLU A 42 14.52 12.38 6.25
C GLU A 42 13.61 11.54 5.33
N ASP A 43 12.48 11.05 5.84
CA ASP A 43 11.56 10.18 5.12
C ASP A 43 10.41 10.98 4.48
N ASP A 44 9.89 10.48 3.37
CA ASP A 44 8.79 11.09 2.64
C ASP A 44 7.42 10.52 3.06
N THR A 45 6.42 11.41 3.19
CA THR A 45 5.03 10.97 3.17
C THR A 45 4.61 10.73 1.73
N VAL A 46 4.15 9.53 1.43
CA VAL A 46 3.76 9.13 0.07
C VAL A 46 2.32 8.65 0.03
N ILE A 47 1.56 9.11 -0.97
CA ILE A 47 0.22 8.63 -1.29
C ILE A 47 0.26 7.99 -2.67
N ALA A 48 0.04 6.68 -2.72
CA ALA A 48 -0.12 5.92 -3.94
C ALA A 48 -1.60 5.58 -4.17
N ARG A 49 -2.07 5.67 -5.41
CA ARG A 49 -3.40 5.24 -5.81
C ARG A 49 -3.31 4.00 -6.67
N ASN A 50 -4.09 2.99 -6.33
CA ASN A 50 -4.35 1.85 -7.19
C ASN A 50 -5.81 1.93 -7.65
N MET A 51 -6.01 2.29 -8.91
CA MET A 51 -7.31 2.36 -9.53
C MET A 51 -7.39 1.35 -10.68
N ASN A 52 -8.24 0.36 -10.52
CA ASN A 52 -8.39 -0.72 -11.51
C ASN A 52 -7.05 -1.42 -11.82
N LYS A 53 -6.25 -1.69 -10.78
CA LYS A 53 -4.92 -2.31 -10.88
C LYS A 53 -3.85 -1.46 -11.59
N LYS A 54 -4.18 -0.23 -11.99
CA LYS A 54 -3.21 0.77 -12.43
C LYS A 54 -2.78 1.62 -11.24
N ILE A 55 -1.49 1.58 -10.94
CA ILE A 55 -0.91 2.24 -9.78
C ILE A 55 -0.28 3.57 -10.21
N THR A 56 -0.46 4.61 -9.40
CA THR A 56 0.11 5.94 -9.62
C THR A 56 0.57 6.52 -8.27
N LEU A 57 1.64 7.32 -8.31
CA LEU A 57 2.08 8.10 -7.15
C LEU A 57 1.41 9.47 -7.22
N GLU A 58 0.52 9.76 -6.28
CA GLU A 58 -0.29 10.98 -6.29
C GLU A 58 0.35 12.12 -5.51
N LYS A 59 1.02 11.80 -4.42
CA LYS A 59 1.72 12.76 -3.56
C LYS A 59 3.02 12.17 -3.05
N ILE A 60 4.07 12.97 -3.09
CA ILE A 60 5.34 12.71 -2.42
C ILE A 60 5.68 14.01 -1.69
N ARG A 61 5.82 13.96 -0.37
CA ARG A 61 5.99 15.13 0.49
C ARG A 61 7.07 14.91 1.52
N HIS A 62 8.08 15.73 1.49
CA HIS A 62 9.13 15.76 2.49
C HIS A 62 8.79 16.70 3.66
N GLY A 63 9.05 16.27 4.89
CA GLY A 63 8.94 17.13 6.08
C GLY A 63 7.54 17.70 6.37
N GLN A 64 6.47 16.97 6.01
CA GLN A 64 5.09 17.42 6.15
C GLN A 64 4.51 17.09 7.53
N ASP A 65 3.62 17.96 8.06
CA ASP A 65 2.85 17.64 9.26
C ASP A 65 1.65 16.72 8.96
N LEU A 66 1.17 16.02 10.00
CA LEU A 66 0.10 15.02 9.86
C LEU A 66 -1.21 15.62 9.35
N MET A 67 -1.54 16.86 9.69
CA MET A 67 -2.78 17.50 9.26
C MET A 67 -2.76 17.84 7.77
N LYS A 68 -1.60 18.17 7.22
CA LYS A 68 -1.42 18.32 5.77
C LYS A 68 -1.57 16.98 5.07
N THR A 69 -1.04 15.90 5.63
CA THR A 69 -1.25 14.54 5.12
C THR A 69 -2.73 14.19 5.09
N VAL A 70 -3.47 14.47 6.16
CA VAL A 70 -4.94 14.31 6.18
C VAL A 70 -5.60 15.12 5.07
N GLY A 71 -5.19 16.38 4.90
CA GLY A 71 -5.68 17.26 3.82
C GLY A 71 -5.44 16.69 2.42
N ASP A 72 -4.22 16.17 2.16
CA ASP A 72 -3.86 15.55 0.88
C ASP A 72 -4.70 14.30 0.61
N VAL A 73 -4.94 13.43 1.59
CA VAL A 73 -5.82 12.26 1.47
C VAL A 73 -7.26 12.68 1.14
N VAL A 74 -7.80 13.70 1.84
CA VAL A 74 -9.15 14.21 1.59
C VAL A 74 -9.28 14.77 0.17
N VAL A 75 -8.29 15.54 -0.27
CA VAL A 75 -8.25 16.09 -1.64
C VAL A 75 -8.21 14.97 -2.67
N GLU A 76 -7.41 13.93 -2.44
CA GLU A 76 -7.31 12.82 -3.39
C GLU A 76 -8.61 12.02 -3.44
N CYS A 77 -9.24 11.72 -2.32
CA CYS A 77 -10.57 11.09 -2.29
C CYS A 77 -11.62 11.91 -3.08
N ARG A 78 -11.56 13.25 -2.98
CA ARG A 78 -12.43 14.13 -3.75
C ARG A 78 -12.12 14.07 -5.24
N ASN A 79 -10.84 14.14 -5.64
CA ASN A 79 -10.39 14.01 -7.01
C ASN A 79 -10.88 12.71 -7.66
N ILE A 80 -10.77 11.59 -6.93
CA ILE A 80 -11.25 10.29 -7.39
C ILE A 80 -12.74 10.33 -7.70
N LYS A 81 -13.54 10.94 -6.85
CA LYS A 81 -14.99 11.04 -7.04
C LYS A 81 -15.38 12.01 -8.15
N GLU A 82 -14.78 13.18 -8.21
CA GLU A 82 -15.16 14.26 -9.12
C GLU A 82 -14.56 14.08 -10.52
N LYS A 83 -13.24 13.89 -10.62
CA LYS A 83 -12.54 13.80 -11.91
C LYS A 83 -12.73 12.44 -12.59
N PHE A 84 -12.63 11.35 -11.81
CA PHE A 84 -12.78 10.00 -12.35
C PHE A 84 -14.23 9.50 -12.27
N LYS A 85 -15.14 10.29 -11.67
CA LYS A 85 -16.56 9.95 -11.48
C LYS A 85 -16.78 8.60 -10.81
N TYR A 86 -15.83 8.21 -9.94
CA TYR A 86 -15.86 6.94 -9.26
C TYR A 86 -16.93 6.94 -8.16
N LYS A 87 -17.93 6.06 -8.30
CA LYS A 87 -19.13 6.03 -7.43
C LYS A 87 -19.06 4.97 -6.33
N LYS A 88 -18.10 4.07 -6.39
CA LYS A 88 -17.96 3.00 -5.39
C LYS A 88 -17.11 3.44 -4.20
N THR A 89 -16.92 2.52 -3.27
CA THR A 89 -16.12 2.74 -2.07
C THR A 89 -14.65 2.93 -2.40
N ILE A 90 -14.05 3.98 -1.85
CA ILE A 90 -12.60 4.19 -1.85
C ILE A 90 -12.05 3.66 -0.54
N TYR A 91 -11.04 2.80 -0.60
CA TYR A 91 -10.34 2.31 0.58
C TYR A 91 -9.05 3.10 0.77
N VAL A 92 -8.88 3.70 1.93
CA VAL A 92 -7.65 4.40 2.32
C VAL A 92 -6.92 3.52 3.32
N ILE A 93 -5.80 2.95 2.88
CA ILE A 93 -4.99 1.99 3.63
C ILE A 93 -3.77 2.72 4.14
N ILE A 94 -3.63 2.81 5.45
CA ILE A 94 -2.63 3.64 6.12
C ILE A 94 -1.73 2.77 6.98
N ASP A 95 -0.40 2.97 6.88
CA ASP A 95 0.49 2.44 7.89
C ASP A 95 0.20 3.11 9.23
N ASP A 96 -0.46 2.36 10.12
CA ASP A 96 -0.85 2.81 11.46
C ASP A 96 0.26 2.59 12.50
N THR A 97 1.43 2.14 12.07
CA THR A 97 2.57 1.91 12.95
C THR A 97 3.18 3.27 13.34
N GLY A 98 2.96 3.69 14.58
CA GLY A 98 3.48 4.95 15.09
C GLY A 98 2.69 6.18 14.66
N LEU A 99 3.23 7.00 13.76
CA LEU A 99 2.66 8.32 13.42
C LEU A 99 1.38 8.26 12.58
N GLY A 100 1.18 7.20 11.83
CA GLY A 100 -0.02 7.02 11.01
C GLY A 100 -1.32 6.98 11.80
N GLY A 101 -1.26 6.57 13.07
CA GLY A 101 -2.43 6.58 13.97
C GLY A 101 -3.10 7.94 14.06
N GLY A 102 -2.33 9.03 14.13
CA GLY A 102 -2.89 10.40 14.15
C GLY A 102 -3.60 10.79 12.85
N VAL A 103 -3.14 10.29 11.71
CA VAL A 103 -3.81 10.46 10.40
C VAL A 103 -5.09 9.63 10.36
N THR A 104 -5.01 8.38 10.79
CA THR A 104 -6.16 7.46 10.88
C THR A 104 -7.29 8.04 11.73
N ASP A 105 -6.97 8.52 12.94
CA ASP A 105 -7.94 9.08 13.87
C ASP A 105 -8.64 10.30 13.28
N ARG A 106 -7.87 11.24 12.70
CA ARG A 106 -8.45 12.44 12.11
C ARG A 106 -9.31 12.16 10.89
N LEU A 107 -8.93 11.19 10.04
CA LEU A 107 -9.75 10.78 8.90
C LEU A 107 -11.06 10.10 9.35
N ASN A 108 -11.03 9.29 10.40
CA ASN A 108 -12.23 8.70 11.00
C ASN A 108 -13.17 9.77 11.59
N GLU A 109 -12.63 10.79 12.23
CA GLU A 109 -13.37 11.93 12.72
C GLU A 109 -14.07 12.69 11.57
N LEU A 110 -13.33 13.02 10.49
CA LEU A 110 -13.90 13.65 9.29
C LEU A 110 -14.97 12.78 8.62
N LYS A 111 -14.82 11.47 8.68
CA LYS A 111 -15.82 10.53 8.19
C LYS A 111 -17.09 10.59 9.05
N SER A 112 -16.98 10.63 10.38
CA SER A 112 -18.11 10.76 11.30
C SER A 112 -18.85 12.10 11.12
N GLU A 113 -18.12 13.16 10.73
CA GLU A 113 -18.69 14.46 10.35
C GLU A 113 -19.35 14.48 8.96
N GLY A 114 -19.40 13.35 8.25
CA GLY A 114 -19.98 13.23 6.91
C GLY A 114 -19.12 13.78 5.76
N LYS A 115 -17.88 14.22 6.04
CA LYS A 115 -16.99 14.84 5.05
C LYS A 115 -16.31 13.83 4.11
N LEU A 116 -16.30 12.53 4.46
CA LEU A 116 -15.69 11.43 3.73
C LEU A 116 -16.71 10.32 3.40
N SER A 117 -17.86 10.70 2.85
CA SER A 117 -18.88 9.74 2.41
C SER A 117 -18.32 8.77 1.37
N GLY A 118 -18.60 7.45 1.51
CA GLY A 118 -18.12 6.40 0.59
C GLY A 118 -16.61 6.17 0.65
N VAL A 119 -15.97 6.52 1.76
CA VAL A 119 -14.56 6.21 2.05
C VAL A 119 -14.49 5.26 3.24
N VAL A 120 -13.65 4.24 3.16
CA VAL A 120 -13.33 3.32 4.25
C VAL A 120 -11.87 3.49 4.63
N ILE A 121 -11.61 3.82 5.88
CA ILE A 121 -10.26 3.96 6.42
C ILE A 121 -9.84 2.60 6.98
N VAL A 122 -8.67 2.14 6.58
CA VAL A 122 -8.11 0.84 6.91
C VAL A 122 -6.72 1.02 7.52
N PRO A 123 -6.63 1.04 8.84
CA PRO A 123 -5.34 1.04 9.50
C PRO A 123 -4.65 -0.33 9.33
N VAL A 124 -3.38 -0.32 8.97
CA VAL A 124 -2.53 -1.50 8.90
C VAL A 124 -1.38 -1.35 9.89
N ASN A 125 -1.35 -2.17 10.90
CA ASN A 125 -0.24 -2.21 11.84
C ASN A 125 0.78 -3.25 11.38
N PHE A 126 1.89 -2.81 10.80
CA PHE A 126 2.97 -3.69 10.35
C PHE A 126 3.70 -4.46 11.46
N SER A 127 3.45 -4.12 12.72
CA SER A 127 3.93 -4.91 13.88
C SER A 127 2.96 -6.02 14.30
N ALA A 128 1.77 -6.09 13.70
CA ALA A 128 0.78 -7.11 14.02
C ALA A 128 1.12 -8.47 13.37
N ALA A 129 0.47 -9.53 13.86
CA ALA A 129 0.57 -10.84 13.24
C ALA A 129 -0.16 -10.87 11.88
N VAL A 130 0.29 -11.74 10.97
CA VAL A 130 -0.39 -11.97 9.68
C VAL A 130 -1.82 -12.45 9.93
N PRO A 131 -2.84 -11.72 9.44
CA PRO A 131 -4.23 -11.99 9.79
C PRO A 131 -4.82 -13.22 9.07
N ASP A 132 -4.31 -13.56 7.90
CA ASP A 132 -4.70 -14.76 7.15
C ASP A 132 -3.91 -15.97 7.64
N LYS A 133 -4.61 -17.06 8.05
CA LYS A 133 -3.96 -18.25 8.62
C LYS A 133 -3.01 -18.94 7.63
N LYS A 134 -3.38 -19.03 6.34
CA LYS A 134 -2.54 -19.67 5.32
C LYS A 134 -1.31 -18.81 5.02
N ALA A 135 -1.51 -17.49 4.93
CA ALA A 135 -0.40 -16.56 4.77
C ALA A 135 0.54 -16.57 5.98
N ALA A 136 0.01 -16.73 7.19
CA ALA A 136 0.82 -16.85 8.42
C ALA A 136 1.69 -18.11 8.49
N GLU A 137 1.39 -19.14 7.69
CA GLU A 137 2.26 -20.31 7.53
C GLU A 137 3.48 -19.99 6.64
N LYS A 138 3.32 -19.10 5.65
CA LYS A 138 4.32 -18.78 4.62
C LYS A 138 5.14 -17.52 4.95
N TYR A 139 4.53 -16.52 5.57
CA TYR A 139 5.15 -15.22 5.83
C TYR A 139 5.39 -14.99 7.31
N HIS A 140 6.55 -14.40 7.64
CA HIS A 140 6.97 -14.15 9.02
C HIS A 140 6.13 -13.06 9.70
N ASP A 141 5.83 -12.00 8.99
CA ASP A 141 5.15 -10.81 9.46
C ASP A 141 4.23 -10.21 8.38
N ILE A 142 3.44 -9.22 8.78
CA ILE A 142 2.47 -8.57 7.91
C ILE A 142 3.16 -7.77 6.79
N THR A 143 4.37 -7.24 7.00
CA THR A 143 5.17 -6.56 5.97
C THR A 143 5.50 -7.52 4.84
N SER A 144 6.05 -8.69 5.18
CA SER A 144 6.37 -9.74 4.21
C SER A 144 5.13 -10.21 3.43
N TYR A 145 3.99 -10.30 4.12
CA TYR A 145 2.71 -10.65 3.50
C TYR A 145 2.19 -9.54 2.57
N ALA A 146 2.22 -8.28 2.99
CA ALA A 146 1.75 -7.16 2.18
C ALA A 146 2.57 -7.01 0.89
N TRP A 147 3.88 -7.11 0.98
CA TRP A 147 4.78 -7.09 -0.18
C TRP A 147 4.55 -8.28 -1.12
N SER A 148 4.19 -9.46 -0.58
CA SER A 148 3.88 -10.62 -1.42
C SER A 148 2.63 -10.40 -2.27
N ILE A 149 1.66 -9.66 -1.78
CA ILE A 149 0.44 -9.35 -2.55
C ILE A 149 0.80 -8.55 -3.81
N LEU A 150 1.64 -7.51 -3.68
CA LEU A 150 2.11 -6.77 -4.86
C LEU A 150 2.91 -7.67 -5.79
N ARG A 151 3.85 -8.47 -5.25
CA ARG A 151 4.65 -9.39 -6.04
C ARG A 151 3.78 -10.37 -6.84
N ASP A 152 2.81 -11.01 -6.19
CA ASP A 152 1.91 -11.96 -6.85
C ASP A 152 1.12 -11.26 -7.98
N MET A 153 0.63 -10.03 -7.75
CA MET A 153 -0.04 -9.24 -8.80
C MET A 153 0.86 -8.93 -10.00
N LEU A 154 2.16 -8.70 -9.77
CA LEU A 154 3.12 -8.44 -10.85
C LEU A 154 3.48 -9.72 -11.61
N GLU A 155 3.69 -10.84 -10.90
CA GLU A 155 3.92 -12.16 -11.52
C GLU A 155 2.74 -12.59 -12.40
N GLU A 156 1.51 -12.35 -11.93
CA GLU A 156 0.28 -12.67 -12.66
C GLU A 156 -0.07 -11.63 -13.74
N LYS A 157 0.77 -10.60 -13.92
CA LYS A 157 0.53 -9.48 -14.86
C LYS A 157 -0.81 -8.77 -14.61
N GLU A 158 -1.15 -8.62 -13.35
CA GLU A 158 -2.42 -8.03 -12.92
C GLU A 158 -2.29 -6.58 -12.45
N ALA A 159 -1.09 -5.99 -12.42
CA ALA A 159 -0.89 -4.62 -12.01
C ALA A 159 0.09 -3.88 -12.93
N VAL A 160 -0.19 -2.59 -13.16
CA VAL A 160 0.69 -1.67 -13.88
C VAL A 160 1.33 -0.72 -12.89
N LEU A 161 2.66 -0.71 -12.84
CA LEU A 161 3.43 0.24 -12.05
C LEU A 161 3.66 1.56 -12.80
N PRO A 162 3.77 2.69 -12.10
CA PRO A 162 4.22 3.93 -12.73
C PRO A 162 5.69 3.82 -13.14
N ASN A 163 6.05 4.47 -14.24
CA ASN A 163 7.45 4.62 -14.64
C ASN A 163 8.15 5.67 -13.76
N ASP A 164 8.50 5.26 -12.54
CA ASP A 164 9.18 6.10 -11.56
C ASP A 164 10.47 5.40 -11.11
N THR A 165 11.60 6.00 -11.44
CA THR A 165 12.93 5.38 -11.26
C THR A 165 13.23 5.07 -9.79
N GLU A 166 12.82 5.94 -8.88
CA GLU A 166 13.07 5.77 -7.44
C GLU A 166 12.18 4.66 -6.85
N LEU A 167 10.89 4.61 -7.26
CA LEU A 167 10.02 3.49 -6.89
C LEU A 167 10.62 2.15 -7.33
N ILE A 168 11.07 2.06 -8.59
CA ILE A 168 11.64 0.83 -9.14
C ILE A 168 12.92 0.46 -8.39
N ALA A 169 13.78 1.44 -8.07
CA ALA A 169 14.97 1.22 -7.26
C ALA A 169 14.62 0.69 -5.86
N GLN A 170 13.63 1.29 -5.19
CA GLN A 170 13.18 0.86 -3.87
C GLN A 170 12.58 -0.57 -3.89
N LEU A 171 11.73 -0.88 -4.87
CA LEU A 171 11.13 -2.22 -5.00
C LEU A 171 12.17 -3.29 -5.32
N SER A 172 13.12 -3.00 -6.23
CA SER A 172 14.18 -3.94 -6.63
C SER A 172 15.30 -4.10 -5.61
N ALA A 173 15.42 -3.19 -4.65
CA ALA A 173 16.45 -3.26 -3.63
C ALA A 173 16.06 -4.11 -2.40
N ARG A 174 14.76 -4.36 -2.17
CA ARG A 174 14.30 -5.07 -0.96
C ARG A 174 14.75 -6.51 -0.93
N LYS A 175 15.49 -6.89 0.11
CA LYS A 175 15.98 -8.25 0.31
C LYS A 175 15.05 -9.09 1.17
N TYR A 176 15.20 -10.42 1.10
CA TYR A 176 14.48 -11.35 1.95
C TYR A 176 15.38 -12.50 2.40
N ASP A 177 15.00 -13.14 3.48
CA ASP A 177 15.58 -14.36 3.98
C ASP A 177 14.47 -15.34 4.43
N LEU A 178 14.90 -16.54 4.84
CA LEU A 178 14.03 -17.47 5.53
C LEU A 178 14.27 -17.39 7.03
N SER A 179 13.21 -17.15 7.79
CA SER A 179 13.27 -17.18 9.24
C SER A 179 13.65 -18.58 9.75
N SER A 180 13.99 -18.72 11.02
CA SER A 180 14.28 -20.01 11.66
C SER A 180 13.14 -21.04 11.55
N SER A 181 11.91 -20.57 11.33
CA SER A 181 10.74 -21.41 11.08
C SER A 181 10.46 -21.66 9.59
N GLY A 182 11.37 -21.29 8.69
CA GLY A 182 11.23 -21.47 7.24
C GLY A 182 10.27 -20.49 6.55
N LYS A 183 9.82 -19.44 7.26
CA LYS A 183 8.91 -18.44 6.69
C LYS A 183 9.69 -17.33 5.99
N ILE A 184 9.13 -16.79 4.92
CA ILE A 184 9.66 -15.65 4.19
C ILE A 184 9.64 -14.42 5.11
N ARG A 185 10.78 -13.78 5.28
CA ARG A 185 10.97 -12.56 6.04
C ARG A 185 11.68 -11.50 5.21
N LEU A 186 11.04 -10.37 5.00
CA LEU A 186 11.67 -9.24 4.33
C LEU A 186 12.66 -8.52 5.27
N GLU A 187 13.69 -7.97 4.66
CA GLU A 187 14.59 -7.02 5.32
C GLU A 187 13.78 -5.88 5.96
N SER A 188 14.13 -5.48 7.18
CA SER A 188 13.45 -4.38 7.84
C SER A 188 13.68 -3.04 7.10
N LYS A 189 12.71 -2.11 7.17
CA LYS A 189 12.84 -0.75 6.61
C LYS A 189 14.15 -0.08 7.08
N LYS A 190 14.47 -0.24 8.37
CA LYS A 190 15.70 0.30 8.96
C LYS A 190 16.96 -0.30 8.34
N ALA A 191 17.04 -1.62 8.23
CA ALA A 191 18.21 -2.29 7.65
C ALA A 191 18.37 -1.93 6.16
N MET A 192 17.27 -1.84 5.41
CA MET A 192 17.29 -1.38 4.04
C MET A 192 17.81 0.06 3.93
N LYS A 193 17.29 1.00 4.75
CA LYS A 193 17.76 2.38 4.80
C LYS A 193 19.24 2.49 5.14
N GLU A 194 19.72 1.71 6.10
CA GLU A 194 21.15 1.65 6.45
C GLU A 194 22.03 1.13 5.29
N ARG A 195 21.51 0.21 4.47
CA ARG A 195 22.24 -0.42 3.36
C ARG A 195 22.25 0.44 2.09
N ILE A 196 21.13 1.06 1.72
CA ILE A 196 21.01 1.83 0.46
C ILE A 196 20.97 3.34 0.65
N GLY A 197 20.90 3.83 1.90
CA GLY A 197 20.87 5.26 2.22
C GLY A 197 19.49 5.91 2.14
N GLU A 198 18.46 5.18 1.70
CA GLU A 198 17.12 5.70 1.47
C GLU A 198 16.04 4.82 2.10
N SER A 199 14.94 5.45 2.54
CA SER A 199 13.75 4.76 3.02
C SER A 199 12.89 4.31 1.84
N PRO A 200 12.24 3.12 1.87
CA PRO A 200 11.39 2.64 0.79
C PRO A 200 9.97 3.24 0.80
N ASP A 201 9.83 4.53 1.01
CA ASP A 201 8.55 5.19 1.27
C ASP A 201 7.58 5.10 0.08
N ARG A 202 8.10 5.22 -1.17
CA ARG A 202 7.29 5.04 -2.39
C ARG A 202 6.84 3.59 -2.53
N ALA A 203 7.75 2.66 -2.27
CA ALA A 203 7.44 1.24 -2.33
C ALA A 203 6.41 0.83 -1.27
N ASP A 204 6.56 1.28 -0.02
CA ASP A 204 5.63 0.98 1.06
C ASP A 204 4.23 1.56 0.78
N ALA A 205 4.12 2.79 0.25
CA ALA A 205 2.83 3.36 -0.17
C ALA A 205 2.18 2.56 -1.32
N VAL A 206 2.96 2.11 -2.31
CA VAL A 206 2.48 1.25 -3.40
C VAL A 206 2.00 -0.09 -2.87
N VAL A 207 2.77 -0.73 -1.99
CA VAL A 207 2.40 -1.99 -1.32
C VAL A 207 1.09 -1.82 -0.54
N LEU A 208 0.95 -0.75 0.24
CA LEU A 208 -0.30 -0.44 0.95
C LEU A 208 -1.47 -0.29 -0.01
N SER A 209 -1.28 0.36 -1.17
CA SER A 209 -2.35 0.53 -2.16
C SER A 209 -2.83 -0.80 -2.76
N CYS A 210 -2.02 -1.85 -2.68
CA CYS A 210 -2.34 -3.20 -3.14
C CYS A 210 -2.79 -4.13 -2.00
N TYR A 211 -2.58 -3.73 -0.74
CA TYR A 211 -2.89 -4.56 0.40
C TYR A 211 -4.39 -4.83 0.49
N ARG A 212 -4.75 -6.09 0.19
CA ARG A 212 -6.14 -6.57 0.20
C ARG A 212 -6.26 -7.73 1.19
N ASN A 213 -6.15 -7.43 2.44
CA ASN A 213 -6.66 -8.41 3.37
C ASN A 213 -8.18 -8.39 3.30
N LYS A 214 -8.83 -9.54 3.51
CA LYS A 214 -10.30 -9.62 3.67
C LYS A 214 -10.71 -8.63 4.77
N ILE A 215 -10.81 -7.36 4.40
CA ILE A 215 -11.24 -6.30 5.28
C ILE A 215 -12.70 -6.58 5.52
N LYS A 216 -12.99 -7.31 6.60
CA LYS A 216 -14.33 -7.23 7.16
C LYS A 216 -14.54 -5.77 7.48
N PRO A 217 -15.53 -5.09 6.87
CA PRO A 217 -15.85 -3.74 7.28
C PRO A 217 -16.03 -3.77 8.79
N ILE A 218 -15.29 -2.93 9.50
CA ILE A 218 -15.55 -2.73 10.91
C ILE A 218 -16.97 -2.17 10.94
N SER A 219 -17.92 -2.98 11.39
CA SER A 219 -19.29 -2.54 11.58
C SER A 219 -19.27 -1.49 12.67
N VAL A 220 -19.32 -0.22 12.26
CA VAL A 220 -19.56 0.87 13.18
C VAL A 220 -20.99 0.64 13.71
N PRO A 221 -21.21 0.49 15.03
CA PRO A 221 -22.54 0.33 15.58
C PRO A 221 -23.38 1.54 15.16
N GLY A 222 -24.44 1.34 14.35
CA GLY A 222 -25.38 2.37 13.95
C GLY A 222 -25.45 2.71 12.45
N SER A 223 -24.72 2.05 11.55
CA SER A 223 -24.90 2.21 10.11
C SER A 223 -25.42 0.91 9.49
N ASP A 224 -26.74 0.74 9.49
CA ASP A 224 -27.41 -0.23 8.62
C ASP A 224 -27.31 0.24 7.17
N VAL A 225 -26.26 -0.18 6.46
CA VAL A 225 -26.23 -0.20 5.01
C VAL A 225 -26.01 -1.63 4.58
N GLY A 226 -27.10 -2.29 4.20
CA GLY A 226 -27.09 -3.65 3.70
C GLY A 226 -26.18 -3.77 2.46
N THR A 227 -25.02 -4.36 2.63
CA THR A 227 -24.17 -4.81 1.54
C THR A 227 -24.32 -6.33 1.41
N LYS A 228 -24.96 -6.76 0.34
CA LYS A 228 -24.89 -8.16 -0.10
C LYS A 228 -23.48 -8.41 -0.61
N ASP A 229 -22.68 -9.08 0.21
CA ASP A 229 -21.33 -9.54 -0.17
C ASP A 229 -21.45 -10.73 -1.15
N SER A 230 -21.22 -10.48 -2.43
CA SER A 230 -21.11 -11.52 -3.45
C SER A 230 -19.96 -11.32 -4.45
N TYR A 231 -18.92 -10.60 -4.11
CA TYR A 231 -17.84 -10.27 -5.07
C TYR A 231 -16.42 -10.73 -4.70
N TRP A 232 -16.32 -11.72 -3.80
CA TRP A 232 -14.99 -12.25 -3.44
C TRP A 232 -14.97 -13.78 -3.52
N ARG A 233 -14.82 -14.30 -4.73
CA ARG A 233 -14.29 -15.65 -4.98
C ARG A 233 -13.05 -15.54 -5.84
#